data_a0d3068b18b8eb0a773e8c27a1783397
#
_entry.id   a0d3068b18b8eb0a773e8c27a1783397
#
_cell.length_a   1.000
_cell.length_b   1.000
_cell.length_c   1.000
_cell.angle_alpha   90.00
_cell.angle_beta   90.00
_cell.angle_gamma   90.00
#
_symmetry.space_group_name_H-M   'P 1'
#
loop_
_entity.id
_entity.type
_entity.pdbx_description
1 polymer ?
#
loop_
_entity_poly.entity_id
_entity_poly.type
_entity_poly.pdbx_seq_one_letter_code
_entity_poly.pdbx_strand_id
1 'polypeptide(L)' 'MTLDEFERIVNDPQAATRPYLIGKLMRQAKPDDALQFVSAQEIADLWPSIERYLGNTRPFWTWLLEQWERRGFVRR' A
#
# COMPACT_ATOMS: atom_id res chain seq x y z
N MET A 1 -0.46 10.93 -15.38
CA MET A 1 -0.64 11.40 -13.97
C MET A 1 0.65 12.00 -13.48
N THR A 2 0.59 13.20 -12.91
CA THR A 2 1.76 13.85 -12.34
C THR A 2 2.00 13.34 -10.92
N LEU A 3 3.22 13.56 -10.41
CA LEU A 3 3.55 13.20 -9.04
C LEU A 3 2.65 13.92 -8.02
N ASP A 4 2.36 15.20 -8.28
CA ASP A 4 1.48 15.98 -7.40
C ASP A 4 0.07 15.41 -7.36
N GLU A 5 -0.47 15.00 -8.51
CA GLU A 5 -1.79 14.37 -8.55
C GLU A 5 -1.80 13.05 -7.81
N PHE A 6 -0.74 12.26 -7.98
CA PHE A 6 -0.59 10.97 -7.30
C PHE A 6 -0.56 11.16 -5.78
N GLU A 7 0.26 12.09 -5.29
CA GLU A 7 0.36 12.37 -3.86
C GLU A 7 -0.97 12.84 -3.29
N ARG A 8 -1.69 13.68 -4.03
CA ARG A 8 -2.98 14.20 -3.59
C ARG A 8 -3.98 13.06 -3.41
N ILE A 9 -4.06 12.14 -4.37
CA ILE A 9 -5.01 11.04 -4.33
C ILE A 9 -4.63 10.05 -3.22
N VAL A 10 -3.34 9.74 -3.09
CA VAL A 10 -2.88 8.81 -2.05
C VAL A 10 -3.15 9.35 -0.66
N ASN A 11 -3.05 10.68 -0.49
CA ASN A 11 -3.29 11.31 0.81
C ASN A 11 -4.75 11.63 1.07
N ASP A 12 -5.63 11.45 0.08
CA ASP A 12 -7.06 11.66 0.25
C ASP A 12 -7.73 10.35 0.67
N PRO A 13 -8.15 10.22 1.95
CA PRO A 13 -8.75 8.97 2.42
C PRO A 13 -10.07 8.64 1.75
N GLN A 14 -10.68 9.60 1.04
CA GLN A 14 -11.97 9.39 0.39
C GLN A 14 -11.87 9.14 -1.10
N ALA A 15 -10.67 9.18 -1.68
CA ALA A 15 -10.51 8.93 -3.11
C ALA A 15 -10.81 7.46 -3.43
N ALA A 16 -11.75 7.20 -4.33
CA ALA A 16 -12.14 5.86 -4.72
C ALA A 16 -10.99 5.10 -5.39
N THR A 17 -10.09 5.82 -6.07
CA THR A 17 -8.95 5.22 -6.77
C THR A 17 -7.73 5.00 -5.86
N ARG A 18 -7.81 5.41 -4.62
CA ARG A 18 -6.68 5.33 -3.69
C ARG A 18 -6.13 3.91 -3.54
N PRO A 19 -6.96 2.88 -3.30
CA PRO A 19 -6.44 1.50 -3.19
C PRO A 19 -5.74 1.03 -4.45
N TYR A 20 -6.26 1.38 -5.63
CA TYR A 20 -5.64 1.02 -6.89
C TYR A 20 -4.25 1.64 -7.03
N LEU A 21 -4.13 2.93 -6.73
CA LEU A 21 -2.87 3.65 -6.84
C LEU A 21 -1.84 3.16 -5.82
N ILE A 22 -2.27 2.85 -4.61
CA ILE A 22 -1.40 2.27 -3.59
C ILE A 22 -0.90 0.90 -4.05
N GLY A 23 -1.79 0.06 -4.56
CA GLY A 23 -1.40 -1.25 -5.08
C GLY A 23 -0.42 -1.15 -6.23
N LYS A 24 -0.65 -0.20 -7.14
CA LYS A 24 0.27 0.04 -8.25
C LYS A 24 1.64 0.49 -7.77
N LEU A 25 1.67 1.38 -6.80
CA LEU A 25 2.91 1.84 -6.19
C LEU A 25 3.67 0.68 -5.55
N MET A 26 2.98 -0.14 -4.77
CA MET A 26 3.58 -1.29 -4.11
C MET A 26 4.12 -2.31 -5.11
N ARG A 27 3.49 -2.44 -6.27
CA ARG A 27 3.91 -3.39 -7.30
C ARG A 27 5.12 -2.88 -8.08
N GLN A 28 5.20 -1.58 -8.34
CA GLN A 28 6.20 -1.01 -9.25
C GLN A 28 7.40 -0.39 -8.54
N ALA A 29 7.21 0.12 -7.33
CA ALA A 29 8.28 0.76 -6.57
C ALA A 29 8.95 -0.26 -5.65
N LYS A 30 10.16 0.07 -5.20
CA LYS A 30 10.82 -0.71 -4.15
C LYS A 30 10.04 -0.49 -2.84
N PRO A 31 10.05 -1.49 -1.93
CA PRO A 31 9.31 -1.34 -0.67
C PRO A 31 9.65 -0.08 0.11
N ASP A 32 10.92 0.30 0.16
CA ASP A 32 11.35 1.51 0.87
C ASP A 32 10.74 2.76 0.25
N ASP A 33 10.67 2.81 -1.08
CA ASP A 33 10.09 3.94 -1.79
C ASP A 33 8.58 3.99 -1.58
N ALA A 34 7.90 2.84 -1.65
CA ALA A 34 6.46 2.78 -1.41
C ALA A 34 6.10 3.28 -0.02
N LEU A 35 6.89 2.91 0.99
CA LEU A 35 6.64 3.27 2.38
C LEU A 35 6.92 4.75 2.68
N GLN A 36 7.49 5.49 1.73
CA GLN A 36 7.58 6.94 1.85
C GLN A 36 6.25 7.63 1.57
N PHE A 37 5.36 6.97 0.83
CA PHE A 37 4.06 7.54 0.43
C PHE A 37 2.90 7.01 1.27
N VAL A 38 2.99 5.77 1.73
CA VAL A 38 1.94 5.15 2.54
C VAL A 38 2.56 4.47 3.74
N SER A 39 1.84 4.48 4.87
CA SER A 39 2.32 3.82 6.07
C SER A 39 1.96 2.32 6.06
N ALA A 40 2.68 1.55 6.89
CA ALA A 40 2.37 0.13 7.06
C ALA A 40 0.93 -0.07 7.54
N GLN A 41 0.45 0.79 8.45
CA GLN A 41 -0.91 0.68 8.98
C GLN A 41 -1.96 0.97 7.89
N GLU A 42 -1.70 1.94 7.01
CA GLU A 42 -2.60 2.22 5.89
C GLU A 42 -2.70 1.02 4.95
N ILE A 43 -1.58 0.36 4.68
CA ILE A 43 -1.55 -0.84 3.85
C ILE A 43 -2.39 -1.93 4.52
N ALA A 44 -2.24 -2.12 5.83
CA ALA A 44 -3.00 -3.12 6.57
C ALA A 44 -4.51 -2.81 6.55
N ASP A 45 -4.87 -1.55 6.76
CA ASP A 45 -6.27 -1.13 6.78
C ASP A 45 -6.95 -1.32 5.43
N LEU A 46 -6.22 -1.08 4.35
CA LEU A 46 -6.77 -1.15 2.99
C LEU A 46 -6.48 -2.48 2.30
N TRP A 47 -5.90 -3.44 3.02
CA TRP A 47 -5.43 -4.69 2.43
C TRP A 47 -6.44 -5.39 1.54
N PRO A 48 -7.71 -5.60 1.95
CA PRO A 48 -8.68 -6.28 1.10
C PRO A 48 -8.92 -5.57 -0.23
N SER A 49 -8.73 -4.25 -0.27
CA SER A 49 -8.92 -3.44 -1.48
C SER A 49 -7.66 -3.35 -2.33
N ILE A 50 -6.47 -3.52 -1.73
CA ILE A 50 -5.17 -3.39 -2.40
C ILE A 50 -4.71 -4.72 -2.99
N GLU A 51 -4.98 -5.80 -2.30
CA GLU A 51 -4.42 -7.13 -2.55
C GLU A 51 -4.51 -7.55 -4.02
N ARG A 52 -5.65 -7.29 -4.64
CA ARG A 52 -5.91 -7.67 -6.03
C ARG A 52 -5.01 -6.96 -7.04
N TYR A 53 -4.42 -5.84 -6.66
CA TYR A 53 -3.61 -5.02 -7.55
C TYR A 53 -2.12 -5.29 -7.46
N LEU A 54 -1.69 -6.21 -6.59
CA LEU A 54 -0.29 -6.45 -6.33
C LEU A 54 0.40 -7.38 -7.34
N GLY A 55 -0.38 -8.16 -8.08
CA GLY A 55 0.17 -9.06 -9.09
C GLY A 55 1.22 -10.00 -8.52
N ASN A 56 2.38 -10.07 -9.17
CA ASN A 56 3.45 -10.97 -8.77
C ASN A 56 4.12 -10.58 -7.45
N THR A 57 3.89 -9.37 -6.96
CA THR A 57 4.46 -8.90 -5.70
C THR A 57 3.60 -9.27 -4.49
N ARG A 58 2.42 -9.82 -4.72
CA ARG A 58 1.49 -10.19 -3.64
C ARG A 58 2.10 -11.10 -2.57
N PRO A 59 2.82 -12.18 -2.93
CA PRO A 59 3.43 -13.04 -1.91
C PRO A 59 4.40 -12.30 -1.00
N PHE A 60 5.21 -11.40 -1.57
CA PHE A 60 6.15 -10.60 -0.80
C PHE A 60 5.42 -9.69 0.19
N TRP A 61 4.41 -8.95 -0.28
CA TRP A 61 3.69 -8.01 0.58
C TRP A 61 2.86 -8.73 1.63
N THR A 62 2.30 -9.91 1.30
CA THR A 62 1.59 -10.75 2.28
C THR A 62 2.54 -11.16 3.40
N TRP A 63 3.74 -11.62 3.03
CA TRP A 63 4.75 -11.99 4.02
C TRP A 63 5.13 -10.80 4.90
N LEU A 64 5.39 -9.65 4.29
CA LEU A 64 5.82 -8.46 5.02
C LEU A 64 4.73 -7.99 5.99
N LEU A 65 3.46 -8.01 5.54
CA LEU A 65 2.33 -7.62 6.38
C LEU A 65 2.21 -8.55 7.60
N GLU A 66 2.41 -9.85 7.41
CA GLU A 66 2.40 -10.81 8.50
C GLU A 66 3.53 -10.52 9.51
N GLN A 67 4.72 -10.16 9.03
CA GLN A 67 5.83 -9.80 9.90
C GLN A 67 5.50 -8.55 10.72
N TRP A 68 4.89 -7.56 10.10
CA TRP A 68 4.48 -6.35 10.81
C TRP A 68 3.47 -6.65 11.91
N GLU A 69 2.50 -7.54 11.64
CA GLU A 69 1.53 -7.95 12.65
C GLU A 69 2.19 -8.64 13.83
N ARG A 70 3.09 -9.57 13.54
CA ARG A 70 3.80 -10.31 14.60
C ARG A 70 4.62 -9.41 15.49
N ARG A 71 5.16 -8.34 14.93
CA ARG A 71 6.00 -7.39 15.66
C ARG A 71 5.21 -6.26 16.29
N GLY A 72 3.90 -6.22 16.07
CA GLY A 72 3.03 -5.19 16.63
C GLY A 72 3.11 -3.85 15.91
N PHE A 73 3.66 -3.81 14.69
CA PHE A 73 3.73 -2.57 13.92
C PHE A 73 2.40 -2.19 13.28
N VAL A 74 1.52 -3.16 13.01
CA VAL A 74 0.20 -2.92 12.45
C VAL A 74 -0.84 -3.74 13.19
N ARG A 75 -2.08 -3.25 13.14
CA ARG A 75 -3.25 -3.95 13.69
C ARG A 75 -4.25 -4.19 12.56
N ARG A 76 -4.74 -5.42 12.46
CA ARG A 76 -5.79 -5.78 11.51
C ARG A 76 -6.99 -6.33 12.22
#